data_b34dc18a928e08a6760d4b404f635e13
#
_entry.id   b34dc18a928e08a6760d4b404f635e13
#
_cell.length_a   1.000
_cell.length_b   1.000
_cell.length_c   1.000
_cell.angle_alpha   90.00
_cell.angle_beta   90.00
_cell.angle_gamma   90.00
#
_symmetry.space_group_name_H-M   'P 1'
#
loop_
_entity.id
_entity.type
_entity.pdbx_description
1 polymer ?
#
loop_
_entity_poly.entity_id
_entity_poly.type
_entity_poly.pdbx_seq_one_letter_code
_entity_poly.pdbx_strand_id
1 'polypeptide(L)'
;AVVDTTNESYKILSKALGNRDEKYVPRIPLGSKGALDGKAVEAIGFLVKQTTIDGISYDWREYLLAGENGTYRWLTEYNGHWNTADVLSRPPTSSGAMELADVPYDGQKYKHFATTKSAKVIQVAGEFTWRVKRGETNCVVDYVAPPLMLSRETTSKELSWSLGTYVAPEVVRGAFKLSGKLPDPIGVFANQPNPWEATHKRVCRLFWMLGLLATLTQLFFVYVV
;
A
#
# COMPACT_ATOMS: atom_id res chain seq x y z
N ALA A 1 -20.70 -1.90 12.10
CA ALA A 1 -20.97 -0.81 13.03
C ALA A 1 -19.69 -0.46 13.77
N VAL A 2 -19.42 0.83 13.96
CA VAL A 2 -18.33 1.29 14.84
C VAL A 2 -18.93 1.46 16.24
N VAL A 3 -18.35 0.80 17.23
CA VAL A 3 -18.82 0.81 18.62
C VAL A 3 -17.83 1.60 19.46
N ASP A 4 -18.34 2.56 20.24
CA ASP A 4 -17.52 3.25 21.25
C ASP A 4 -17.45 2.41 22.51
N THR A 5 -16.28 1.83 22.77
CA THR A 5 -16.03 1.02 23.97
C THR A 5 -15.62 1.85 25.18
N THR A 6 -15.47 3.17 25.04
CA THR A 6 -15.10 4.07 26.15
C THR A 6 -16.28 4.49 27.01
N ASN A 7 -17.49 4.13 26.60
CA ASN A 7 -18.72 4.49 27.32
C ASN A 7 -19.48 3.22 27.72
N GLU A 8 -19.91 3.11 28.99
CA GLU A 8 -20.62 1.94 29.52
C GLU A 8 -21.90 1.55 28.75
N SER A 9 -22.39 2.39 27.87
CA SER A 9 -23.58 2.15 27.05
C SER A 9 -23.30 1.61 25.65
N TYR A 10 -22.07 1.31 25.26
CA TYR A 10 -21.71 0.78 23.93
C TYR A 10 -22.52 1.40 22.78
N LYS A 11 -22.51 2.72 22.67
CA LYS A 11 -23.26 3.39 21.61
C LYS A 11 -22.69 3.03 20.25
N ILE A 12 -23.54 2.54 19.37
CA ILE A 12 -23.20 2.38 17.96
C ILE A 12 -22.95 3.77 17.39
N LEU A 13 -21.70 4.10 17.13
CA LEU A 13 -21.26 5.43 16.71
C LEU A 13 -21.49 5.68 15.21
N SER A 14 -21.56 4.63 14.41
CA SER A 14 -22.04 4.72 13.05
C SER A 14 -22.77 3.43 12.66
N LYS A 15 -24.02 3.58 12.22
CA LYS A 15 -24.72 2.50 11.57
C LYS A 15 -24.24 2.45 10.12
N ALA A 16 -23.23 1.64 9.85
CA ALA A 16 -22.75 1.37 8.49
C ALA A 16 -23.76 0.56 7.65
N LEU A 17 -25.06 0.73 7.92
CA LEU A 17 -26.17 0.00 7.29
C LEU A 17 -27.02 0.89 6.38
N GLY A 18 -26.62 2.13 6.14
CA GLY A 18 -27.29 2.99 5.18
C GLY A 18 -26.62 2.85 3.81
N ASN A 19 -27.32 2.28 2.83
CA ASN A 19 -26.91 2.08 1.44
C ASN A 19 -25.52 1.43 1.32
N ARG A 20 -25.48 0.10 1.30
CA ARG A 20 -24.36 -0.62 0.69
C ARG A 20 -24.35 -0.23 -0.78
N ASP A 21 -23.53 0.74 -1.13
CA ASP A 21 -23.18 0.96 -2.52
C ASP A 21 -22.43 -0.31 -2.93
N GLU A 22 -23.00 -1.12 -3.81
CA GLU A 22 -22.42 -2.39 -4.25
C GLU A 22 -20.99 -2.22 -4.79
N LYS A 23 -20.69 -1.04 -5.27
CA LYS A 23 -19.35 -0.61 -5.70
C LYS A 23 -18.29 -0.77 -4.60
N TYR A 24 -18.66 -0.63 -3.34
CA TYR A 24 -17.73 -0.58 -2.20
C TYR A 24 -17.81 -1.79 -1.27
N VAL A 25 -18.25 -2.94 -1.78
CA VAL A 25 -18.21 -4.19 -1.01
C VAL A 25 -16.74 -4.58 -0.75
N PRO A 26 -16.38 -4.95 0.49
CA PRO A 26 -15.05 -5.46 0.79
C PRO A 26 -14.72 -6.70 -0.06
N ARG A 27 -13.56 -6.68 -0.73
CA ARG A 27 -13.07 -7.84 -1.51
C ARG A 27 -12.56 -8.96 -0.62
N ILE A 28 -12.05 -8.59 0.56
CA ILE A 28 -11.72 -9.49 1.65
C ILE A 28 -12.86 -9.37 2.66
N PRO A 29 -13.67 -10.42 2.89
CA PRO A 29 -14.73 -10.38 3.88
C PRO A 29 -14.19 -10.05 5.27
N LEU A 30 -14.87 -9.18 6.02
CA LEU A 30 -14.48 -8.91 7.41
C LEU A 30 -14.60 -10.18 8.26
N GLY A 31 -13.66 -10.38 9.18
CA GLY A 31 -13.47 -11.61 9.95
C GLY A 31 -12.63 -12.66 9.22
N SER A 32 -12.23 -12.43 7.97
CA SER A 32 -11.32 -13.36 7.26
C SER A 32 -9.96 -13.37 7.91
N LYS A 33 -9.47 -14.58 8.22
CA LYS A 33 -8.13 -14.83 8.76
C LYS A 33 -7.19 -15.27 7.65
N GLY A 34 -5.94 -14.83 7.74
CA GLY A 34 -4.92 -15.15 6.76
C GLY A 34 -3.50 -14.96 7.31
N ALA A 35 -2.52 -15.06 6.41
CA ALA A 35 -1.13 -14.78 6.76
C ALA A 35 -0.49 -13.93 5.67
N LEU A 36 0.02 -12.75 6.04
CA LEU A 36 0.76 -11.86 5.17
C LEU A 36 2.18 -11.66 5.73
N ASP A 37 3.19 -11.81 4.88
CA ASP A 37 4.60 -11.72 5.27
C ASP A 37 4.95 -12.65 6.45
N GLY A 38 4.35 -13.85 6.49
CA GLY A 38 4.54 -14.82 7.57
C GLY A 38 3.84 -14.48 8.89
N LYS A 39 3.09 -13.37 8.97
CA LYS A 39 2.35 -12.94 10.17
C LYS A 39 0.87 -13.30 10.02
N ALA A 40 0.31 -13.93 11.06
CA ALA A 40 -1.13 -14.18 11.14
C ALA A 40 -1.87 -12.85 11.28
N VAL A 41 -2.96 -12.70 10.52
CA VAL A 41 -3.77 -11.47 10.49
C VAL A 41 -5.26 -11.79 10.33
N GLU A 42 -6.10 -10.90 10.82
CA GLU A 42 -7.55 -10.91 10.62
C GLU A 42 -8.03 -9.56 10.09
N ALA A 43 -8.82 -9.56 9.03
CA ALA A 43 -9.41 -8.35 8.47
C ALA A 43 -10.58 -7.89 9.36
N ILE A 44 -10.36 -6.88 10.21
CA ILE A 44 -11.36 -6.42 11.19
C ILE A 44 -12.08 -5.15 10.77
N GLY A 45 -11.42 -4.27 10.04
CA GLY A 45 -11.96 -2.99 9.58
C GLY A 45 -11.81 -2.80 8.08
N PHE A 46 -12.73 -2.03 7.51
CA PHE A 46 -12.74 -1.67 6.10
C PHE A 46 -13.22 -0.24 5.94
N LEU A 47 -12.50 0.54 5.17
CA LEU A 47 -12.93 1.87 4.76
C LEU A 47 -12.60 2.14 3.29
N VAL A 48 -13.32 3.09 2.72
CA VAL A 48 -13.03 3.63 1.39
C VAL A 48 -12.73 5.11 1.56
N LYS A 49 -11.58 5.52 1.06
CA LYS A 49 -11.22 6.93 0.92
C LYS A 49 -11.38 7.36 -0.53
N GLN A 50 -11.65 8.63 -0.72
CA GLN A 50 -11.81 9.25 -2.03
C GLN A 50 -11.16 10.63 -2.04
N THR A 51 -10.54 10.96 -3.15
CA THR A 51 -10.10 12.33 -3.48
C THR A 51 -10.68 12.75 -4.82
N THR A 52 -10.78 14.05 -5.04
CA THR A 52 -11.21 14.61 -6.33
C THR A 52 -10.13 15.54 -6.83
N ILE A 53 -9.64 15.30 -8.04
CA ILE A 53 -8.62 16.11 -8.73
C ILE A 53 -9.20 16.48 -10.10
N ASP A 54 -9.26 17.76 -10.39
CA ASP A 54 -9.80 18.30 -11.66
C ASP A 54 -11.19 17.75 -12.04
N GLY A 55 -12.06 17.58 -11.02
CA GLY A 55 -13.42 17.07 -11.20
C GLY A 55 -13.53 15.55 -11.32
N ILE A 56 -12.40 14.82 -11.35
CA ILE A 56 -12.36 13.35 -11.41
C ILE A 56 -12.16 12.79 -10.01
N SER A 57 -13.03 11.85 -9.62
CA SER A 57 -12.94 11.19 -8.32
C SER A 57 -12.12 9.90 -8.41
N TYR A 58 -11.17 9.77 -7.51
CA TYR A 58 -10.32 8.60 -7.31
C TYR A 58 -10.61 7.99 -5.95
N ASP A 59 -10.96 6.71 -5.91
CA ASP A 59 -11.31 6.00 -4.68
C ASP A 59 -10.41 4.78 -4.49
N TRP A 60 -10.02 4.52 -3.24
CA TRP A 60 -9.25 3.34 -2.83
C TRP A 60 -9.79 2.73 -1.57
N ARG A 61 -9.47 1.48 -1.35
CA ARG A 61 -9.90 0.67 -0.23
C ARG A 61 -8.77 0.48 0.76
N GLU A 62 -9.11 0.53 2.04
CA GLU A 62 -8.18 0.27 3.12
C GLU A 62 -8.80 -0.74 4.10
N TYR A 63 -8.02 -1.74 4.45
CA TYR A 63 -8.39 -2.76 5.43
C TYR A 63 -7.52 -2.60 6.66
N LEU A 64 -8.12 -2.59 7.85
CA LEU A 64 -7.40 -2.73 9.10
C LEU A 64 -7.28 -4.22 9.39
N LEU A 65 -6.05 -4.68 9.49
CA LEU A 65 -5.70 -6.05 9.84
C LEU A 65 -5.22 -6.11 11.29
N ALA A 66 -5.89 -6.90 12.11
CA ALA A 66 -5.43 -7.23 13.46
C ALA A 66 -4.46 -8.41 13.38
N GLY A 67 -3.29 -8.24 13.96
CA GLY A 67 -2.30 -9.30 14.12
C GLY A 67 -2.27 -9.84 15.56
N GLU A 68 -1.31 -10.71 15.84
CA GLU A 68 -1.08 -11.23 17.18
C GLU A 68 -0.58 -10.13 18.13
N ASN A 69 -0.82 -10.31 19.43
CA ASN A 69 -0.37 -9.43 20.51
C ASN A 69 -0.83 -7.96 20.38
N GLY A 70 -2.01 -7.74 19.78
CA GLY A 70 -2.56 -6.39 19.63
C GLY A 70 -1.83 -5.53 18.61
N THR A 71 -1.12 -6.15 17.66
CA THR A 71 -0.52 -5.44 16.54
C THR A 71 -1.55 -5.16 15.46
N TYR A 72 -1.38 -4.06 14.73
CA TYR A 72 -2.25 -3.67 13.63
C TYR A 72 -1.43 -3.25 12.44
N ARG A 73 -1.93 -3.54 11.26
CA ARG A 73 -1.37 -3.07 10.00
C ARG A 73 -2.46 -2.77 9.00
N TRP A 74 -2.13 -1.99 8.00
CA TRP A 74 -3.02 -1.70 6.90
C TRP A 74 -2.75 -2.58 5.69
N LEU A 75 -3.80 -2.84 4.92
CA LEU A 75 -3.72 -3.37 3.58
C LEU A 75 -4.58 -2.48 2.69
N THR A 76 -3.95 -1.84 1.71
CA THR A 76 -4.62 -0.89 0.81
C THR A 76 -4.80 -1.51 -0.58
N GLU A 77 -5.87 -1.13 -1.27
CA GLU A 77 -6.14 -1.54 -2.66
C GLU A 77 -6.57 -0.35 -3.50
N TYR A 78 -5.88 -0.16 -4.62
CA TYR A 78 -6.24 0.81 -5.64
C TYR A 78 -6.08 0.20 -7.03
N ASN A 79 -7.15 0.17 -7.83
CA ASN A 79 -7.16 -0.38 -9.19
C ASN A 79 -6.52 -1.77 -9.33
N GLY A 80 -6.75 -2.66 -8.36
CA GLY A 80 -6.19 -4.01 -8.35
C GLY A 80 -4.76 -4.11 -7.81
N HIS A 81 -4.09 -3.00 -7.52
CA HIS A 81 -2.79 -2.97 -6.85
C HIS A 81 -2.96 -2.99 -5.33
N TRP A 82 -2.12 -3.75 -4.66
CA TRP A 82 -2.20 -3.92 -3.20
C TRP A 82 -0.90 -3.52 -2.52
N ASN A 83 -1.03 -2.95 -1.33
CA ASN A 83 0.10 -2.62 -0.47
C ASN A 83 -0.22 -2.96 0.98
N THR A 84 0.71 -3.59 1.67
CA THR A 84 0.71 -3.57 3.14
C THR A 84 1.26 -2.22 3.60
N ALA A 85 0.84 -1.73 4.78
CA ALA A 85 1.45 -0.56 5.40
C ALA A 85 1.46 -0.71 6.92
N ASP A 86 2.64 -0.53 7.50
CA ASP A 86 2.85 -0.57 8.94
C ASP A 86 3.13 0.85 9.44
N VAL A 87 2.43 1.28 10.50
CA VAL A 87 2.64 2.58 11.11
C VAL A 87 4.02 2.61 11.79
N LEU A 88 4.79 3.65 11.51
CA LEU A 88 6.14 3.79 12.02
C LEU A 88 6.15 4.34 13.44
N SER A 89 6.83 3.64 14.35
CA SER A 89 7.12 4.15 15.69
C SER A 89 8.18 5.25 15.71
N ARG A 90 9.05 5.29 14.70
CA ARG A 90 10.08 6.30 14.49
C ARG A 90 9.88 6.95 13.13
N PRO A 91 9.32 8.16 13.08
CA PRO A 91 9.12 8.84 11.81
C PRO A 91 10.46 9.23 11.17
N PRO A 92 10.49 9.46 9.86
CA PRO A 92 11.65 10.05 9.20
C PRO A 92 12.02 11.39 9.82
N THR A 93 13.31 11.66 9.92
CA THR A 93 13.86 12.91 10.52
C THR A 93 13.78 14.11 9.59
N SER A 94 13.29 13.96 8.35
CA SER A 94 13.17 15.08 7.43
C SER A 94 12.17 16.10 7.98
N SER A 95 12.70 17.27 8.27
CA SER A 95 11.94 18.45 8.66
C SER A 95 10.85 18.75 7.62
N GLY A 96 9.63 18.95 8.08
CA GLY A 96 8.44 19.20 7.26
C GLY A 96 8.44 20.46 6.40
N ALA A 97 9.59 21.03 6.08
CA ALA A 97 9.69 22.28 5.34
C ALA A 97 9.59 22.14 3.82
N MET A 98 9.80 20.94 3.26
CA MET A 98 9.65 20.74 1.81
C MET A 98 8.90 19.43 1.54
N GLU A 99 7.60 19.51 1.32
CA GLU A 99 6.74 18.37 0.95
C GLU A 99 7.21 17.65 -0.32
N LEU A 100 7.96 18.32 -1.17
CA LEU A 100 8.45 17.80 -2.46
C LEU A 100 9.89 17.27 -2.39
N ALA A 101 10.55 17.35 -1.23
CA ALA A 101 11.91 16.84 -1.09
C ALA A 101 11.92 15.32 -0.90
N ASP A 102 13.00 14.69 -1.36
CA ASP A 102 13.24 13.28 -1.09
C ASP A 102 13.42 13.03 0.41
N VAL A 103 12.87 11.91 0.90
CA VAL A 103 12.90 11.55 2.33
C VAL A 103 13.85 10.38 2.54
N PRO A 104 14.95 10.55 3.30
CA PRO A 104 15.78 9.43 3.72
C PRO A 104 15.12 8.71 4.91
N TYR A 105 15.05 7.39 4.84
CA TYR A 105 14.57 6.56 5.93
C TYR A 105 15.20 5.17 5.85
N ASP A 106 15.73 4.68 6.98
CA ASP A 106 16.34 3.34 7.12
C ASP A 106 17.36 2.99 6.01
N GLY A 107 18.26 3.94 5.72
CA GLY A 107 19.31 3.79 4.70
C GLY A 107 18.82 3.87 3.25
N GLN A 108 17.52 4.04 3.03
CA GLN A 108 16.90 4.16 1.71
C GLN A 108 16.44 5.60 1.46
N LYS A 109 16.54 6.06 0.21
CA LYS A 109 16.04 7.36 -0.23
C LYS A 109 14.70 7.17 -0.96
N TYR A 110 13.66 7.83 -0.46
CA TYR A 110 12.32 7.80 -1.03
C TYR A 110 12.05 9.11 -1.77
N LYS A 111 11.65 9.01 -3.03
CA LYS A 111 11.33 10.18 -3.86
C LYS A 111 9.88 10.57 -3.68
N HIS A 112 9.60 11.87 -3.57
CA HIS A 112 8.24 12.36 -3.57
C HIS A 112 7.49 11.86 -4.82
N PHE A 113 6.31 11.31 -4.61
CA PHE A 113 5.45 10.79 -5.68
C PHE A 113 4.18 11.60 -5.85
N ALA A 114 3.39 11.77 -4.78
CA ALA A 114 2.11 12.45 -4.85
C ALA A 114 1.76 13.15 -3.54
N THR A 115 0.94 14.20 -3.65
CA THR A 115 0.31 14.87 -2.52
C THR A 115 -1.20 14.90 -2.73
N THR A 116 -1.93 14.17 -1.91
CA THR A 116 -3.40 14.17 -1.85
C THR A 116 -3.85 15.11 -0.75
N LYS A 117 -4.25 16.33 -1.12
CA LYS A 117 -4.63 17.38 -0.15
C LYS A 117 -5.85 17.04 0.69
N SER A 118 -6.77 16.25 0.16
CA SER A 118 -8.01 15.89 0.84
C SER A 118 -8.43 14.46 0.47
N ALA A 119 -8.01 13.50 1.28
CA ALA A 119 -8.48 12.13 1.24
C ALA A 119 -9.68 12.01 2.19
N LYS A 120 -10.88 11.85 1.65
CA LYS A 120 -12.13 11.84 2.42
C LYS A 120 -12.61 10.40 2.63
N VAL A 121 -12.92 10.04 3.87
CA VAL A 121 -13.56 8.77 4.19
C VAL A 121 -15.02 8.80 3.70
N ILE A 122 -15.36 7.95 2.73
CA ILE A 122 -16.71 7.87 2.14
C ILE A 122 -17.50 6.65 2.62
N GLN A 123 -16.81 5.59 3.05
CA GLN A 123 -17.42 4.38 3.62
C GLN A 123 -16.58 3.81 4.76
N VAL A 124 -17.25 3.23 5.76
CA VAL A 124 -16.64 2.57 6.92
C VAL A 124 -17.46 1.34 7.26
N ALA A 125 -16.79 0.22 7.56
CA ALA A 125 -17.40 -1.02 8.05
C ALA A 125 -16.44 -1.76 8.98
N GLY A 126 -16.96 -2.57 9.90
CA GLY A 126 -16.14 -3.37 10.83
C GLY A 126 -15.65 -2.59 12.04
N GLU A 127 -14.50 -3.01 12.59
CA GLU A 127 -13.95 -2.55 13.86
C GLU A 127 -12.64 -1.78 13.65
N PHE A 128 -12.41 -0.74 14.47
CA PHE A 128 -11.21 0.08 14.46
C PHE A 128 -10.79 0.35 15.90
N THR A 129 -9.49 0.53 16.10
CA THR A 129 -8.90 0.85 17.41
C THR A 129 -9.12 2.31 17.81
N TRP A 130 -9.66 3.13 16.92
CA TRP A 130 -10.03 4.52 17.17
C TRP A 130 -11.36 4.85 16.48
N ARG A 131 -11.93 6.00 16.80
CA ARG A 131 -13.18 6.47 16.22
C ARG A 131 -12.97 6.98 14.80
N VAL A 132 -13.40 6.21 13.80
CA VAL A 132 -13.44 6.62 12.39
C VAL A 132 -14.83 7.13 12.02
N LYS A 133 -14.91 8.26 11.34
CA LYS A 133 -16.17 8.82 10.86
C LYS A 133 -16.17 9.00 9.35
N ARG A 134 -17.32 8.68 8.74
CA ARG A 134 -17.57 9.09 7.36
C ARG A 134 -17.52 10.61 7.24
N GLY A 135 -16.83 11.10 6.22
CA GLY A 135 -16.65 12.53 5.97
C GLY A 135 -15.37 13.12 6.56
N GLU A 136 -14.65 12.40 7.42
CA GLU A 136 -13.31 12.80 7.86
C GLU A 136 -12.36 12.92 6.68
N THR A 137 -11.46 13.90 6.75
CA THR A 137 -10.47 14.16 5.72
C THR A 137 -9.07 14.23 6.32
N ASN A 138 -8.09 13.74 5.57
CA ASN A 138 -6.68 13.90 5.87
C ASN A 138 -5.91 14.32 4.61
N CYS A 139 -4.73 14.89 4.80
CA CYS A 139 -3.75 15.09 3.74
C CYS A 139 -2.80 13.90 3.73
N VAL A 140 -2.55 13.33 2.56
CA VAL A 140 -1.62 12.21 2.38
C VAL A 140 -0.50 12.64 1.44
N VAL A 141 0.74 12.39 1.84
CA VAL A 141 1.92 12.62 0.99
C VAL A 141 2.68 11.32 0.86
N ASP A 142 2.83 10.84 -0.37
CA ASP A 142 3.48 9.58 -0.69
C ASP A 142 4.88 9.79 -1.28
N TYR A 143 5.81 8.98 -0.82
CA TYR A 143 7.19 8.91 -1.29
C TYR A 143 7.55 7.48 -1.64
N VAL A 144 8.25 7.26 -2.74
CA VAL A 144 8.46 5.90 -3.27
C VAL A 144 9.94 5.53 -3.44
N ALA A 145 10.23 4.29 -3.13
CA ALA A 145 11.45 3.56 -3.43
C ALA A 145 11.07 2.09 -3.71
N PRO A 146 10.55 1.77 -4.91
CA PRO A 146 9.96 0.47 -5.18
C PRO A 146 10.83 -0.71 -4.72
N PRO A 147 10.24 -1.73 -4.05
CA PRO A 147 8.80 -1.96 -3.84
C PRO A 147 8.20 -1.22 -2.62
N LEU A 148 8.94 -0.31 -2.02
CA LEU A 148 8.57 0.38 -0.78
C LEU A 148 7.92 1.73 -1.06
N MET A 149 7.04 2.15 -0.14
CA MET A 149 6.38 3.44 -0.15
C MET A 149 6.29 3.97 1.28
N LEU A 150 6.74 5.20 1.51
CA LEU A 150 6.46 5.94 2.74
C LEU A 150 5.25 6.83 2.50
N SER A 151 4.29 6.78 3.41
CA SER A 151 3.11 7.65 3.39
C SER A 151 3.06 8.47 4.67
N ARG A 152 2.91 9.78 4.52
CA ARG A 152 2.67 10.71 5.61
C ARG A 152 1.21 11.13 5.60
N GLU A 153 0.47 10.79 6.64
CA GLU A 153 -0.91 11.24 6.82
C GLU A 153 -0.96 12.34 7.86
N THR A 154 -1.68 13.42 7.54
CA THR A 154 -1.81 14.58 8.41
C THR A 154 -3.28 14.96 8.54
N THR A 155 -3.75 15.08 9.77
CA THR A 155 -5.04 15.67 10.15
C THR A 155 -4.79 16.98 10.90
N SER A 156 -5.85 17.65 11.34
CA SER A 156 -5.71 18.84 12.21
C SER A 156 -5.13 18.54 13.59
N LYS A 157 -5.04 17.26 13.99
CA LYS A 157 -4.68 16.85 15.35
C LYS A 157 -3.50 15.87 15.38
N GLU A 158 -3.21 15.21 14.29
CA GLU A 158 -2.30 14.06 14.26
C GLU A 158 -1.49 14.04 12.97
N LEU A 159 -0.25 13.61 13.09
CA LEU A 159 0.63 13.29 12.00
C LEU A 159 1.15 11.88 12.20
N SER A 160 0.96 11.02 11.22
CA SER A 160 1.46 9.65 11.22
C SER A 160 2.28 9.36 9.96
N TRP A 161 3.22 8.43 10.10
CA TRP A 161 3.98 7.88 9.00
C TRP A 161 3.77 6.38 8.93
N SER A 162 3.69 5.86 7.73
CA SER A 162 3.65 4.42 7.50
C SER A 162 4.64 4.01 6.41
N LEU A 163 5.15 2.79 6.53
CA LEU A 163 5.97 2.14 5.52
C LEU A 163 5.15 1.05 4.86
N GLY A 164 4.89 1.21 3.58
CA GLY A 164 4.16 0.27 2.74
C GLY A 164 5.09 -0.59 1.89
N THR A 165 4.62 -1.78 1.56
CA THR A 165 5.28 -2.69 0.62
C THR A 165 4.26 -3.18 -0.39
N TYR A 166 4.62 -3.14 -1.68
CA TYR A 166 3.78 -3.67 -2.75
C TYR A 166 3.57 -5.16 -2.59
N VAL A 167 2.32 -5.61 -2.74
CA VAL A 167 1.92 -7.01 -2.67
C VAL A 167 1.16 -7.39 -3.93
N ALA A 168 1.55 -8.47 -4.59
CA ALA A 168 0.83 -8.96 -5.74
C ALA A 168 -0.59 -9.46 -5.36
N PRO A 169 -1.62 -9.23 -6.20
CA PRO A 169 -3.00 -9.66 -5.90
C PRO A 169 -3.11 -11.15 -5.58
N GLU A 170 -2.30 -12.00 -6.23
CA GLU A 170 -2.27 -13.45 -6.02
C GLU A 170 -1.80 -13.80 -4.60
N VAL A 171 -0.88 -13.04 -4.05
CA VAL A 171 -0.40 -13.21 -2.67
C VAL A 171 -1.53 -12.88 -1.69
N VAL A 172 -2.24 -11.77 -1.91
CA VAL A 172 -3.40 -11.39 -1.09
C VAL A 172 -4.51 -12.46 -1.19
N ARG A 173 -4.82 -12.89 -2.41
CA ARG A 173 -5.81 -13.96 -2.64
C ARG A 173 -5.45 -15.24 -1.90
N GLY A 174 -4.19 -15.66 -2.00
CA GLY A 174 -3.68 -16.87 -1.31
C GLY A 174 -3.69 -16.71 0.21
N ALA A 175 -3.24 -15.56 0.72
CA ALA A 175 -3.18 -15.25 2.14
C ALA A 175 -4.54 -15.39 2.83
N PHE A 176 -5.60 -14.87 2.23
CA PHE A 176 -6.97 -14.92 2.77
C PHE A 176 -7.81 -16.06 2.18
N LYS A 177 -7.23 -16.96 1.39
CA LYS A 177 -7.92 -18.11 0.76
C LYS A 177 -9.21 -17.70 0.03
N LEU A 178 -9.16 -16.59 -0.70
CA LEU A 178 -10.33 -16.07 -1.39
C LEU A 178 -10.69 -16.99 -2.57
N SER A 179 -11.96 -17.37 -2.66
CA SER A 179 -12.49 -18.28 -3.70
C SER A 179 -12.56 -17.60 -5.08
N GLY A 180 -12.76 -16.28 -5.12
CA GLY A 180 -12.86 -15.51 -6.35
C GLY A 180 -11.51 -14.95 -6.82
N LYS A 181 -11.44 -14.57 -8.11
CA LYS A 181 -10.31 -13.80 -8.65
C LYS A 181 -10.44 -12.36 -8.17
N LEU A 182 -9.33 -11.80 -7.63
CA LEU A 182 -9.22 -10.37 -7.41
C LEU A 182 -9.11 -9.65 -8.77
N PRO A 183 -9.54 -8.39 -8.88
CA PRO A 183 -9.33 -7.62 -10.10
C PRO A 183 -7.87 -7.56 -10.51
N ASP A 184 -7.63 -7.67 -11.79
CA ASP A 184 -6.29 -7.49 -12.34
C ASP A 184 -5.83 -6.05 -12.14
N PRO A 185 -4.54 -5.83 -11.85
CA PRO A 185 -3.97 -4.50 -11.76
C PRO A 185 -4.15 -3.69 -13.04
N ILE A 186 -4.63 -2.46 -12.93
CA ILE A 186 -4.79 -1.53 -14.05
C ILE A 186 -3.67 -0.51 -14.01
N GLY A 187 -2.87 -0.46 -15.08
CA GLY A 187 -1.73 0.47 -15.19
C GLY A 187 -0.53 0.04 -14.35
N VAL A 188 0.27 1.01 -13.95
CA VAL A 188 1.45 0.84 -13.11
C VAL A 188 1.24 1.60 -11.80
N PHE A 189 1.46 0.94 -10.68
CA PHE A 189 1.37 1.59 -9.38
C PHE A 189 2.72 2.17 -8.94
N ALA A 190 2.67 3.23 -8.12
CA ALA A 190 3.81 4.05 -7.72
C ALA A 190 5.02 3.25 -7.21
N ASN A 191 4.78 2.27 -6.35
CA ASN A 191 5.83 1.41 -5.79
C ASN A 191 5.80 -0.02 -6.35
N GLN A 192 5.12 -0.26 -7.46
CA GLN A 192 5.15 -1.56 -8.11
C GLN A 192 6.58 -1.90 -8.55
N PRO A 193 7.12 -3.08 -8.20
CA PRO A 193 8.40 -3.54 -8.71
C PRO A 193 8.39 -3.59 -10.23
N ASN A 194 9.51 -3.22 -10.86
CA ASN A 194 9.64 -3.33 -12.31
C ASN A 194 9.53 -4.81 -12.74
N PRO A 195 8.47 -5.24 -13.43
CA PRO A 195 8.27 -6.63 -13.82
C PRO A 195 9.35 -7.12 -14.81
N TRP A 196 10.00 -6.19 -15.49
CA TRP A 196 11.03 -6.48 -16.50
C TRP A 196 12.46 -6.50 -15.94
N GLU A 197 12.66 -6.16 -14.67
CA GLU A 197 14.00 -6.05 -14.09
C GLU A 197 14.80 -7.34 -14.19
N ALA A 198 14.17 -8.49 -13.87
CA ALA A 198 14.83 -9.79 -13.98
C ALA A 198 15.19 -10.15 -15.42
N THR A 199 14.30 -9.85 -16.37
CA THR A 199 14.51 -10.06 -17.80
C THR A 199 15.60 -9.14 -18.31
N HIS A 200 15.58 -7.86 -17.97
CA HIS A 200 16.62 -6.91 -18.33
C HIS A 200 18.00 -7.33 -17.81
N LYS A 201 18.10 -7.74 -16.55
CA LYS A 201 19.36 -8.26 -15.97
C LYS A 201 19.88 -9.50 -16.72
N ARG A 202 18.98 -10.43 -17.13
CA ARG A 202 19.35 -11.60 -17.92
C ARG A 202 19.86 -11.21 -19.31
N VAL A 203 19.16 -10.33 -20.00
CA VAL A 203 19.54 -9.84 -21.32
C VAL A 203 20.87 -9.10 -21.26
N CYS A 204 21.08 -8.20 -20.31
CA CYS A 204 22.35 -7.53 -20.12
C CYS A 204 23.50 -8.51 -19.87
N ARG A 205 23.32 -9.52 -19.03
CA ARG A 205 24.34 -10.56 -18.80
C ARG A 205 24.67 -11.32 -20.09
N LEU A 206 23.66 -11.67 -20.88
CA LEU A 206 23.86 -12.35 -22.17
C LEU A 206 24.68 -11.49 -23.13
N PHE A 207 24.38 -10.21 -23.26
CA PHE A 207 25.13 -9.26 -24.07
C PHE A 207 26.59 -9.16 -23.62
N TRP A 208 26.83 -9.07 -22.31
CA TRP A 208 28.18 -9.05 -21.76
C TRP A 208 28.94 -10.34 -22.06
N MET A 209 28.32 -11.52 -21.93
CA MET A 209 28.95 -12.80 -22.27
C MET A 209 29.28 -12.92 -23.75
N LEU A 210 28.35 -12.51 -24.63
CA LEU A 210 28.56 -12.51 -26.07
C LEU A 210 29.68 -11.53 -26.48
N GLY A 211 29.71 -10.34 -25.88
CA GLY A 211 30.80 -9.38 -26.10
C GLY A 211 32.14 -9.92 -25.66
N LEU A 212 32.22 -10.57 -24.49
CA LEU A 212 33.44 -11.19 -24.01
C LEU A 212 33.92 -12.33 -24.97
N LEU A 213 32.99 -13.17 -25.40
CA LEU A 213 33.27 -14.25 -26.34
C LEU A 213 33.82 -13.70 -27.67
N ALA A 214 33.18 -12.65 -28.20
CA ALA A 214 33.63 -12.01 -29.44
C ALA A 214 35.02 -11.41 -29.31
N THR A 215 35.34 -10.76 -28.17
CA THR A 215 36.70 -10.23 -27.94
C THR A 215 37.74 -11.34 -27.79
N LEU A 216 37.44 -12.43 -27.12
CA LEU A 216 38.32 -13.59 -26.98
C LEU A 216 38.59 -14.26 -28.33
N THR A 217 37.55 -14.40 -29.17
CA THR A 217 37.75 -14.96 -30.53
C THR A 217 38.61 -14.04 -31.40
N GLN A 218 38.44 -12.73 -31.33
CA GLN A 218 39.29 -11.77 -32.04
C GLN A 218 40.75 -11.85 -31.57
N LEU A 219 40.99 -11.90 -30.26
CA LEU A 219 42.33 -12.05 -29.70
C LEU A 219 42.97 -13.37 -30.14
N PHE A 220 42.23 -14.47 -30.15
CA PHE A 220 42.72 -15.75 -30.65
C PHE A 220 43.17 -15.65 -32.10
N PHE A 221 42.39 -15.06 -32.99
CA PHE A 221 42.75 -14.89 -34.40
C PHE A 221 43.95 -13.96 -34.60
N VAL A 222 44.14 -12.95 -33.77
CA VAL A 222 45.26 -12.01 -33.86
C VAL A 222 46.59 -12.62 -33.38
N TYR A 223 46.56 -13.53 -32.39
CA TYR A 223 47.77 -14.06 -31.77
C TYR A 223 48.13 -15.50 -32.18
N VAL A 224 47.22 -16.22 -32.82
CA VAL A 224 47.42 -17.65 -33.16
C VAL A 224 47.42 -17.88 -34.68
N VAL A 225 46.93 -16.91 -35.47
CA VAL A 225 47.00 -16.91 -36.93
C VAL A 225 47.91 -15.80 -37.43
#